data_c8b9db7b3d2027d81cbf7e0f8f924ae5
#
_entry.id   c8b9db7b3d2027d81cbf7e0f8f924ae5
#
_cell.length_a   1.000
_cell.length_b   1.000
_cell.length_c   1.000
_cell.angle_alpha   90.00
_cell.angle_beta   90.00
_cell.angle_gamma   90.00
#
_symmetry.space_group_name_H-M   'P 1'
#
loop_
_entity.id
_entity.type
_entity.pdbx_description
1 polymer ?
#
loop_
_entity_poly.entity_id
_entity_poly.type
_entity_poly.pdbx_seq_one_letter_code
_entity_poly.pdbx_strand_id
1 'polypeptide(L)'
;MKNKLVELVNVSKSFGSTKVLDELCLEVKENEFLTLLGPSGCGKTTTLRIIGGFEKPDSGKVFFDGADITNVPANKRNLNTVFQKYALFGHMTIEENIAFGLKIKNKSDSYIKDKIKYALKLVNLEGFEKRKPTSLSGGQQQRIAIARAIVNEPKVLLLDEPL
;
A
#
# COMPACT_ATOMS: atom_id res chain seq x y z
N MET A 1 -16.74 -12.36 16.42
CA MET A 1 -15.53 -12.83 15.69
C MET A 1 -15.07 -11.69 14.79
N LYS A 2 -13.74 -11.37 14.73
CA LYS A 2 -13.25 -10.36 13.79
C LYS A 2 -13.39 -10.92 12.37
N ASN A 3 -13.96 -10.12 11.45
CA ASN A 3 -14.13 -10.53 10.05
C ASN A 3 -12.77 -10.65 9.36
N LYS A 4 -12.62 -11.62 8.45
CA LYS A 4 -11.47 -11.74 7.56
C LYS A 4 -11.52 -10.58 6.56
N LEU A 5 -10.49 -9.76 6.54
CA LEU A 5 -10.41 -8.62 5.62
C LEU A 5 -9.62 -8.96 4.35
N VAL A 6 -8.52 -9.70 4.50
CA VAL A 6 -7.75 -10.26 3.37
C VAL A 6 -7.59 -11.75 3.58
N GLU A 7 -7.78 -12.55 2.53
CA GLU A 7 -7.55 -13.98 2.57
C GLU A 7 -6.87 -14.44 1.28
N LEU A 8 -5.80 -15.21 1.42
CA LEU A 8 -5.15 -15.94 0.34
C LEU A 8 -5.44 -17.42 0.54
N VAL A 9 -5.88 -18.09 -0.53
CA VAL A 9 -6.22 -19.52 -0.50
C VAL A 9 -5.40 -20.25 -1.55
N ASN A 10 -4.46 -21.09 -1.12
CA ASN A 10 -3.59 -21.93 -1.93
C ASN A 10 -2.90 -21.15 -3.08
N VAL A 11 -2.42 -19.93 -2.76
CA VAL A 11 -1.78 -19.05 -3.73
C VAL A 11 -0.39 -19.55 -4.07
N SER A 12 -0.16 -19.85 -5.36
CA SER A 12 1.16 -20.19 -5.88
C SER A 12 1.61 -19.19 -6.92
N LYS A 13 2.95 -18.94 -6.96
CA LYS A 13 3.57 -18.05 -7.93
C LYS A 13 4.99 -18.50 -8.25
N SER A 14 5.28 -18.55 -9.55
CA SER A 14 6.62 -18.83 -10.07
C SER A 14 7.10 -17.71 -10.98
N PHE A 15 8.40 -17.51 -11.05
CA PHE A 15 9.08 -16.66 -12.03
C PHE A 15 10.09 -17.51 -12.80
N GLY A 16 9.79 -17.81 -14.07
CA GLY A 16 10.53 -18.80 -14.84
C GLY A 16 10.45 -20.18 -14.16
N SER A 17 11.59 -20.77 -13.86
CA SER A 17 11.67 -22.07 -13.17
C SER A 17 11.64 -21.97 -11.64
N THR A 18 11.67 -20.76 -11.08
CA THR A 18 11.76 -20.57 -9.62
C THR A 18 10.35 -20.40 -9.04
N LYS A 19 9.89 -21.36 -8.23
CA LYS A 19 8.67 -21.23 -7.44
C LYS A 19 8.95 -20.36 -6.23
N VAL A 20 8.26 -19.24 -6.10
CA VAL A 20 8.43 -18.25 -5.03
C VAL A 20 7.37 -18.37 -3.97
N LEU A 21 6.14 -18.70 -4.36
CA LEU A 21 5.04 -19.03 -3.45
C LEU A 21 4.51 -20.41 -3.82
N ASP A 22 4.25 -21.24 -2.82
CA ASP A 22 3.74 -22.58 -2.97
C ASP A 22 2.55 -22.81 -2.04
N GLU A 23 1.35 -22.83 -2.61
CA GLU A 23 0.06 -23.03 -1.93
C GLU A 23 -0.10 -22.19 -0.65
N LEU A 24 0.38 -20.94 -0.70
CA LEU A 24 0.33 -20.04 0.44
C LEU A 24 -1.11 -19.76 0.85
N CYS A 25 -1.42 -20.03 2.12
CA CYS A 25 -2.64 -19.59 2.78
C CYS A 25 -2.30 -18.53 3.83
N LEU A 26 -3.04 -17.42 3.82
CA LEU A 26 -2.85 -16.30 4.73
C LEU A 26 -4.20 -15.65 5.03
N GLU A 27 -4.43 -15.28 6.28
CA GLU A 27 -5.61 -14.52 6.70
C GLU A 27 -5.17 -13.26 7.43
N VAL A 28 -5.79 -12.13 7.11
CA VAL A 28 -5.65 -10.86 7.85
C VAL A 28 -7.02 -10.40 8.28
N LYS A 29 -7.20 -10.14 9.56
CA LYS A 29 -8.48 -9.72 10.15
C LYS A 29 -8.56 -8.20 10.25
N GLU A 30 -9.77 -7.67 10.45
CA GLU A 30 -9.97 -6.27 10.74
C GLU A 30 -9.19 -5.82 11.98
N ASN A 31 -8.56 -4.64 11.90
CA ASN A 31 -7.74 -4.08 12.97
C ASN A 31 -6.60 -5.00 13.44
N GLU A 32 -6.03 -5.76 12.51
CA GLU A 32 -4.86 -6.59 12.74
C GLU A 32 -3.61 -5.93 12.13
N PHE A 33 -2.51 -6.01 12.85
CA PHE A 33 -1.18 -5.68 12.35
C PHE A 33 -0.43 -6.99 12.11
N LEU A 34 -0.21 -7.33 10.84
CA LEU A 34 0.49 -8.53 10.43
C LEU A 34 1.87 -8.20 9.88
N THR A 35 2.90 -8.90 10.36
CA THR A 35 4.26 -8.78 9.84
C THR A 35 4.67 -10.06 9.14
N LEU A 36 5.11 -9.93 7.88
CA LEU A 36 5.72 -11.02 7.12
C LEU A 36 7.23 -11.04 7.40
N LEU A 37 7.71 -12.10 8.05
CA LEU A 37 9.12 -12.30 8.38
C LEU A 37 9.74 -13.37 7.49
N GLY A 38 11.02 -13.20 7.16
CA GLY A 38 11.79 -14.18 6.41
C GLY A 38 12.96 -13.55 5.65
N PRO A 39 13.89 -14.36 5.13
CA PRO A 39 15.07 -13.89 4.38
C PRO A 39 14.68 -13.20 3.07
N SER A 40 15.64 -12.52 2.44
CA SER A 40 15.43 -11.97 1.09
C SER A 40 15.08 -13.09 0.11
N GLY A 41 14.12 -12.81 -0.79
CA GLY A 41 13.69 -13.78 -1.80
C GLY A 41 12.65 -14.82 -1.34
N CYS A 42 12.24 -14.84 -0.06
CA CYS A 42 11.23 -15.80 0.42
C CYS A 42 9.78 -15.46 0.05
N GLY A 43 9.54 -14.50 -0.83
CA GLY A 43 8.20 -14.22 -1.37
C GLY A 43 7.40 -13.11 -0.67
N LYS A 44 7.93 -12.39 0.34
CA LYS A 44 7.21 -11.31 1.05
C LYS A 44 6.68 -10.24 0.10
N THR A 45 7.56 -9.62 -0.68
CA THR A 45 7.19 -8.61 -1.68
C THR A 45 6.23 -9.16 -2.73
N THR A 46 6.41 -10.43 -3.16
CA THR A 46 5.51 -11.09 -4.11
C THR A 46 4.11 -11.25 -3.52
N THR A 47 4.01 -11.66 -2.25
CA THR A 47 2.74 -11.77 -1.53
C THR A 47 2.04 -10.41 -1.45
N LEU A 48 2.75 -9.35 -1.04
CA LEU A 48 2.20 -8.00 -0.98
C LEU A 48 1.76 -7.49 -2.37
N ARG A 49 2.53 -7.78 -3.43
CA ARG A 49 2.16 -7.42 -4.80
C ARG A 49 0.93 -8.16 -5.30
N ILE A 50 0.77 -9.42 -4.95
CA ILE A 50 -0.44 -10.20 -5.28
C ILE A 50 -1.65 -9.64 -4.54
N ILE A 51 -1.55 -9.35 -3.24
CA ILE A 51 -2.63 -8.69 -2.49
C ILE A 51 -2.94 -7.32 -3.09
N GLY A 52 -1.90 -6.55 -3.46
CA GLY A 52 -2.01 -5.22 -4.08
C GLY A 52 -2.56 -5.21 -5.51
N GLY A 53 -2.60 -6.36 -6.20
CA GLY A 53 -3.04 -6.46 -7.60
C GLY A 53 -2.00 -5.99 -8.62
N PHE A 54 -0.72 -5.90 -8.22
CA PHE A 54 0.42 -5.60 -9.09
C PHE A 54 1.02 -6.86 -9.72
N GLU A 55 0.72 -8.03 -9.15
CA GLU A 55 1.13 -9.34 -9.65
C GLU A 55 -0.06 -10.29 -9.60
N LYS A 56 -0.17 -11.19 -10.58
CA LYS A 56 -1.20 -12.22 -10.58
C LYS A 56 -0.63 -13.53 -10.04
N PRO A 57 -1.35 -14.25 -9.19
CA PRO A 57 -0.97 -15.61 -8.84
C PRO A 57 -1.10 -16.55 -10.05
N ASP A 58 -0.31 -17.61 -10.09
CA ASP A 58 -0.42 -18.67 -11.13
C ASP A 58 -1.58 -19.61 -10.78
N SER A 59 -1.84 -19.83 -9.47
CA SER A 59 -2.99 -20.57 -8.96
C SER A 59 -3.43 -20.05 -7.61
N GLY A 60 -4.59 -20.51 -7.15
CA GLY A 60 -5.19 -20.05 -5.90
C GLY A 60 -6.05 -18.81 -6.06
N LYS A 61 -6.51 -18.26 -4.94
CA LYS A 61 -7.43 -17.12 -4.90
C LYS A 61 -7.05 -16.09 -3.86
N VAL A 62 -7.39 -14.82 -4.13
CA VAL A 62 -7.25 -13.70 -3.22
C VAL A 62 -8.63 -13.10 -2.96
N PHE A 63 -9.01 -13.01 -1.70
CA PHE A 63 -10.26 -12.39 -1.28
C PHE A 63 -10.00 -11.11 -0.50
N PHE A 64 -10.88 -10.14 -0.65
CA PHE A 64 -10.91 -8.91 0.11
C PHE A 64 -12.35 -8.64 0.56
N ASP A 65 -12.56 -8.57 1.89
CA ASP A 65 -13.87 -8.35 2.50
C ASP A 65 -14.91 -9.36 1.96
N GLY A 66 -14.50 -10.64 1.81
CA GLY A 66 -15.30 -11.75 1.27
C GLY A 66 -15.45 -11.79 -0.25
N ALA A 67 -15.04 -10.75 -0.98
CA ALA A 67 -15.11 -10.70 -2.45
C ALA A 67 -13.83 -11.26 -3.09
N ASP A 68 -13.97 -12.09 -4.12
CA ASP A 68 -12.83 -12.58 -4.94
C ASP A 68 -12.23 -11.42 -5.76
N ILE A 69 -11.02 -11.02 -5.43
CA ILE A 69 -10.28 -9.96 -6.12
C ILE A 69 -9.08 -10.47 -6.93
N THR A 70 -8.98 -11.78 -7.15
CA THR A 70 -7.82 -12.40 -7.80
C THR A 70 -7.46 -11.74 -9.14
N ASN A 71 -8.48 -11.40 -9.95
CA ASN A 71 -8.32 -10.77 -11.26
C ASN A 71 -8.61 -9.26 -11.27
N VAL A 72 -8.87 -8.65 -10.11
CA VAL A 72 -9.15 -7.22 -10.03
C VAL A 72 -7.81 -6.46 -10.08
N PRO A 73 -7.62 -5.50 -11.01
CA PRO A 73 -6.38 -4.74 -11.09
C PRO A 73 -6.20 -3.79 -9.91
N ALA A 74 -4.95 -3.42 -9.60
CA ALA A 74 -4.57 -2.63 -8.43
C ALA A 74 -5.37 -1.33 -8.27
N ASN A 75 -5.63 -0.61 -9.36
CA ASN A 75 -6.36 0.67 -9.34
C ASN A 75 -7.86 0.54 -8.98
N LYS A 76 -8.40 -0.67 -8.97
CA LYS A 76 -9.79 -0.97 -8.59
C LYS A 76 -9.90 -1.63 -7.21
N ARG A 77 -8.77 -1.91 -6.54
CA ARG A 77 -8.76 -2.47 -5.19
C ARG A 77 -8.84 -1.36 -4.14
N ASN A 78 -9.65 -1.55 -3.11
CA ASN A 78 -9.77 -0.57 -2.01
C ASN A 78 -8.71 -0.80 -0.93
N LEU A 79 -7.45 -0.80 -1.36
CA LEU A 79 -6.28 -0.91 -0.50
C LEU A 79 -5.16 -0.02 -1.04
N ASN A 80 -4.21 0.36 -0.20
CA ASN A 80 -3.07 1.18 -0.60
C ASN A 80 -1.75 0.45 -0.28
N THR A 81 -0.74 0.71 -1.10
CA THR A 81 0.60 0.13 -0.95
C THR A 81 1.64 1.24 -0.83
N VAL A 82 2.51 1.13 0.16
CA VAL A 82 3.76 1.88 0.25
C VAL A 82 4.89 0.98 -0.22
N PHE A 83 5.51 1.36 -1.33
CA PHE A 83 6.60 0.60 -1.95
C PHE A 83 7.94 0.89 -1.28
N GLN A 84 8.87 -0.04 -1.34
CA GLN A 84 10.24 0.07 -0.84
C GLN A 84 10.97 1.34 -1.33
N LYS A 85 10.77 1.73 -2.60
CA LYS A 85 11.32 2.98 -3.19
C LYS A 85 10.38 4.18 -3.08
N TYR A 86 9.39 4.14 -2.18
CA TYR A 86 8.41 5.18 -1.84
C TYR A 86 7.53 5.68 -3.00
N ALA A 87 7.96 5.58 -4.25
CA ALA A 87 7.24 5.98 -5.47
C ALA A 87 6.61 7.39 -5.40
N LEU A 88 7.31 8.36 -4.77
CA LEU A 88 6.87 9.75 -4.74
C LEU A 88 7.04 10.40 -6.12
N PHE A 89 6.11 11.28 -6.48
CA PHE A 89 6.19 12.05 -7.72
C PHE A 89 7.19 13.20 -7.56
N GLY A 90 8.41 13.05 -8.09
CA GLY A 90 9.52 13.99 -7.89
C GLY A 90 9.28 15.40 -8.46
N HIS A 91 8.41 15.53 -9.46
CA HIS A 91 8.03 16.81 -10.06
C HIS A 91 6.96 17.58 -9.25
N MET A 92 6.25 16.90 -8.34
CA MET A 92 5.22 17.46 -7.48
C MET A 92 5.78 17.88 -6.11
N THR A 93 5.13 18.86 -5.47
CA THR A 93 5.38 19.19 -4.06
C THR A 93 4.86 18.09 -3.13
N ILE A 94 5.17 18.18 -1.84
CA ILE A 94 4.70 17.23 -0.84
C ILE A 94 3.17 17.29 -0.71
N GLU A 95 2.59 18.49 -0.65
CA GLU A 95 1.14 18.65 -0.61
C GLU A 95 0.45 18.06 -1.85
N GLU A 96 1.04 18.26 -3.03
CA GLU A 96 0.52 17.69 -4.29
C GLU A 96 0.60 16.16 -4.30
N ASN A 97 1.70 15.58 -3.79
CA ASN A 97 1.83 14.15 -3.63
C ASN A 97 0.73 13.57 -2.71
N ILE A 98 0.49 14.21 -1.56
CA ILE A 98 -0.53 13.77 -0.60
C ILE A 98 -1.94 13.96 -1.18
N ALA A 99 -2.19 15.10 -1.85
CA ALA A 99 -3.49 15.42 -2.45
C ALA A 99 -3.87 14.52 -3.64
N PHE A 100 -2.90 13.89 -4.30
CA PHE A 100 -3.08 13.25 -5.60
C PHE A 100 -4.27 12.28 -5.65
N GLY A 101 -4.34 11.34 -4.72
CA GLY A 101 -5.43 10.36 -4.66
C GLY A 101 -6.78 10.98 -4.33
N LEU A 102 -6.81 12.04 -3.51
CA LEU A 102 -8.03 12.76 -3.16
C LEU A 102 -8.58 13.58 -4.34
N LYS A 103 -7.69 14.17 -5.14
CA LYS A 103 -8.06 14.87 -6.38
C LYS A 103 -8.67 13.92 -7.40
N ILE A 104 -8.10 12.73 -7.59
CA ILE A 104 -8.67 11.69 -8.47
C ILE A 104 -10.10 11.29 -8.01
N LYS A 105 -10.33 11.28 -6.69
CA LYS A 105 -11.64 10.98 -6.09
C LYS A 105 -12.58 12.20 -6.09
N ASN A 106 -12.21 13.31 -6.75
CA ASN A 106 -13.01 14.55 -6.83
C ASN A 106 -13.45 15.10 -5.45
N LYS A 107 -12.57 15.01 -4.44
CA LYS A 107 -12.84 15.60 -3.12
C LYS A 107 -12.73 17.12 -3.19
N SER A 108 -13.49 17.83 -2.35
CA SER A 108 -13.45 19.30 -2.29
C SER A 108 -12.08 19.81 -1.83
N ASP A 109 -11.72 21.02 -2.27
CA ASP A 109 -10.43 21.64 -1.90
C ASP A 109 -10.29 21.84 -0.38
N SER A 110 -11.37 22.19 0.31
CA SER A 110 -11.36 22.32 1.78
C SER A 110 -11.04 20.97 2.43
N TYR A 111 -11.70 19.89 2.02
CA TYR A 111 -11.44 18.54 2.52
C TYR A 111 -9.99 18.12 2.26
N ILE A 112 -9.48 18.36 1.04
CA ILE A 112 -8.10 18.02 0.68
C ILE A 112 -7.12 18.77 1.59
N LYS A 113 -7.32 20.07 1.80
CA LYS A 113 -6.46 20.90 2.66
C LYS A 113 -6.41 20.39 4.10
N ASP A 114 -7.56 20.05 4.66
CA ASP A 114 -7.65 19.52 6.03
C ASP A 114 -6.95 18.15 6.15
N LYS A 115 -7.13 17.28 5.16
CA LYS A 115 -6.47 15.96 5.11
C LYS A 115 -4.95 16.06 4.95
N ILE A 116 -4.45 17.00 4.16
CA ILE A 116 -3.00 17.25 4.03
C ILE A 116 -2.43 17.67 5.39
N LYS A 117 -3.05 18.64 6.05
CA LYS A 117 -2.62 19.13 7.36
C LYS A 117 -2.61 18.00 8.40
N TYR A 118 -3.69 17.23 8.45
CA TYR A 118 -3.79 16.05 9.32
C TYR A 118 -2.67 15.04 9.06
N ALA A 119 -2.45 14.68 7.80
CA ALA A 119 -1.45 13.68 7.44
C ALA A 119 -0.02 14.12 7.74
N LEU A 120 0.33 15.39 7.46
CA LEU A 120 1.65 15.93 7.78
C LEU A 120 1.91 15.99 9.28
N LYS A 121 0.88 16.35 10.08
CA LYS A 121 0.96 16.28 11.54
C LYS A 121 1.20 14.87 12.04
N LEU A 122 0.48 13.88 11.48
CA LEU A 122 0.60 12.47 11.88
C LEU A 122 2.03 11.92 11.68
N VAL A 123 2.72 12.38 10.63
CA VAL A 123 4.09 11.94 10.31
C VAL A 123 5.18 12.91 10.81
N ASN A 124 4.82 13.94 11.61
CA ASN A 124 5.72 14.97 12.13
C ASN A 124 6.54 15.68 11.03
N LEU A 125 5.86 16.12 9.95
CA LEU A 125 6.46 16.87 8.84
C LEU A 125 5.63 18.11 8.47
N GLU A 126 5.02 18.77 9.47
CA GLU A 126 4.34 20.05 9.31
C GLU A 126 5.33 21.11 8.79
N GLY A 127 4.89 21.98 7.87
CA GLY A 127 5.74 22.99 7.24
C GLY A 127 6.54 22.48 6.02
N PHE A 128 6.33 21.21 5.61
CA PHE A 128 7.01 20.63 4.44
C PHE A 128 6.16 20.69 3.15
N GLU A 129 4.97 21.26 3.20
CA GLU A 129 3.95 21.25 2.15
C GLU A 129 4.51 21.62 0.78
N LYS A 130 5.29 22.71 0.72
CA LYS A 130 5.84 23.30 -0.51
C LYS A 130 7.16 22.68 -0.96
N ARG A 131 7.77 21.81 -0.15
CA ARG A 131 9.02 21.14 -0.53
C ARG A 131 8.78 20.09 -1.61
N LYS A 132 9.87 19.72 -2.30
CA LYS A 132 9.87 18.58 -3.25
C LYS A 132 10.47 17.34 -2.60
N PRO A 133 10.09 16.13 -3.02
CA PRO A 133 10.65 14.88 -2.52
C PRO A 133 12.19 14.82 -2.56
N THR A 134 12.79 15.41 -3.60
CA THR A 134 14.25 15.45 -3.80
C THR A 134 15.02 16.19 -2.71
N SER A 135 14.36 17.06 -1.95
CA SER A 135 14.96 17.80 -0.82
C SER A 135 14.85 17.05 0.52
N LEU A 136 14.27 15.86 0.53
CA LEU A 136 14.01 15.08 1.74
C LEU A 136 14.98 13.92 1.90
N SER A 137 15.32 13.58 3.16
CA SER A 137 15.99 12.33 3.49
C SER A 137 15.12 11.11 3.18
N GLY A 138 15.72 9.91 3.03
CA GLY A 138 14.98 8.67 2.77
C GLY A 138 13.85 8.42 3.78
N GLY A 139 14.13 8.56 5.09
CA GLY A 139 13.12 8.40 6.12
C GLY A 139 12.01 9.47 6.07
N GLN A 140 12.32 10.70 5.63
CA GLN A 140 11.28 11.72 5.40
C GLN A 140 10.43 11.38 4.18
N GLN A 141 11.04 10.92 3.08
CA GLN A 141 10.32 10.47 1.89
C GLN A 141 9.38 9.30 2.22
N GLN A 142 9.84 8.35 3.01
CA GLN A 142 9.02 7.24 3.48
C GLN A 142 7.80 7.72 4.26
N ARG A 143 8.00 8.62 5.23
CA ARG A 143 6.89 9.19 6.01
C ARG A 143 5.89 9.92 5.14
N ILE A 144 6.33 10.64 4.09
CA ILE A 144 5.41 11.25 3.12
C ILE A 144 4.67 10.20 2.29
N ALA A 145 5.32 9.10 1.89
CA ALA A 145 4.64 8.01 1.18
C ALA A 145 3.55 7.36 2.04
N ILE A 146 3.81 7.18 3.34
CA ILE A 146 2.82 6.71 4.32
C ILE A 146 1.68 7.73 4.43
N ALA A 147 1.97 9.03 4.59
CA ALA A 147 0.98 10.09 4.64
C ALA A 147 0.06 10.09 3.41
N ARG A 148 0.65 9.98 2.20
CA ARG A 148 -0.08 9.87 0.93
C ARG A 148 -1.00 8.64 0.88
N ALA A 149 -0.57 7.54 1.46
CA ALA A 149 -1.38 6.33 1.49
C ALA A 149 -2.55 6.44 2.48
N ILE A 150 -2.31 6.98 3.67
CA ILE A 150 -3.29 7.07 4.77
C ILE A 150 -4.43 8.05 4.45
N VAL A 151 -4.17 9.18 3.78
CA VAL A 151 -5.23 10.18 3.49
C VAL A 151 -6.39 9.64 2.68
N ASN A 152 -6.18 8.55 1.95
CA ASN A 152 -7.23 7.89 1.18
C ASN A 152 -8.12 6.98 2.03
N GLU A 153 -7.84 6.84 3.32
CA GLU A 153 -8.56 6.01 4.29
C GLU A 153 -8.75 4.56 3.79
N PRO A 154 -7.67 3.87 3.41
CA PRO A 154 -7.78 2.52 2.90
C PRO A 154 -8.18 1.57 4.04
N LYS A 155 -8.96 0.53 3.72
CA LYS A 155 -9.24 -0.56 4.67
C LYS A 155 -8.00 -1.38 4.99
N VAL A 156 -7.05 -1.48 4.04
CA VAL A 156 -5.76 -2.18 4.21
C VAL A 156 -4.63 -1.31 3.70
N LEU A 157 -3.58 -1.21 4.50
CA LEU A 157 -2.32 -0.58 4.13
C LEU A 157 -1.23 -1.66 4.04
N LEU A 158 -0.68 -1.84 2.85
CA LEU A 158 0.43 -2.74 2.58
C LEU A 158 1.75 -1.96 2.67
N LEU A 159 2.70 -2.45 3.46
CA LEU A 159 4.02 -1.83 3.62
C LEU A 159 5.08 -2.82 3.13
N ASP A 160 5.76 -2.50 2.03
CA ASP A 160 6.83 -3.33 1.46
C ASP A 160 8.19 -2.81 1.95
N GLU A 161 8.79 -3.55 2.89
CA GLU A 161 10.06 -3.23 3.55
C GLU A 161 10.13 -1.78 4.11
N PRO A 162 9.26 -1.42 5.06
CA PRO A 162 9.44 -0.16 5.78
C PRO A 162 10.74 -0.22 6.58
N LEU A 163 11.59 0.80 6.45
CA LEU A 163 12.83 0.95 7.22
C LEU A 163 12.55 1.11 8.71
#